data_79d45ef65c74714e7c3ffeba2ba0f6d7
#
_entry.id   79d45ef65c74714e7c3ffeba2ba0f6d7
#
_cell.length_a   1.000
_cell.length_b   1.000
_cell.length_c   1.000
_cell.angle_alpha   90.00
_cell.angle_beta   90.00
_cell.angle_gamma   90.00
#
_symmetry.space_group_name_H-M   'P 1'
#
loop_
_entity.id
_entity.type
_entity.pdbx_description
1 polymer ?
#
loop_
_entity_poly.entity_id
_entity_poly.type
_entity_poly.pdbx_seq_one_letter_code
_entity_poly.pdbx_strand_id
1 'polypeptide(L)'
;MSEVRYRSQSEASRTFSQCRGRSLLFVKLLGIILALLGSVLITVSGEQPRLAEKWIPPAAEARKKNQVAVSESSLAMGQKIYVKRCLACHGKTGNGDGPDAADLGIHPAKLSDPVIRQETDGELFWKITVGKKPMPNYGTRLSPTDRWNVINYLRSLARR
;
A
#
# COMPACT_ATOMS: atom_id res chain seq x y z
N MET A 1 37.33 81.78 14.17
CA MET A 1 36.16 81.04 14.68
C MET A 1 35.27 80.40 13.55
N SER A 2 35.61 80.57 12.30
CA SER A 2 34.82 80.09 11.16
C SER A 2 35.25 78.68 10.59
N GLU A 3 36.45 78.22 10.78
CA GLU A 3 36.96 76.95 10.22
C GLU A 3 36.53 75.74 11.03
N VAL A 4 36.37 75.85 12.34
CA VAL A 4 35.97 74.69 13.19
C VAL A 4 34.51 74.27 12.96
N ARG A 5 33.62 75.14 12.51
CA ARG A 5 32.19 74.79 12.20
C ARG A 5 32.04 74.09 10.86
N TYR A 6 32.88 74.35 9.91
CA TYR A 6 32.79 73.73 8.58
C TYR A 6 33.23 72.23 8.61
N ARG A 7 34.26 71.90 9.40
CA ARG A 7 34.76 70.51 9.53
C ARG A 7 33.75 69.56 10.21
N SER A 8 33.02 70.10 11.18
CA SER A 8 31.97 69.31 11.89
C SER A 8 30.78 68.87 11.01
N GLN A 9 30.40 69.70 10.01
CA GLN A 9 29.28 69.38 9.14
C GLN A 9 29.62 68.36 8.03
N SER A 10 30.89 68.31 7.59
CA SER A 10 31.32 67.37 6.55
C SER A 10 31.48 65.93 7.10
N GLU A 11 31.88 65.76 8.34
CA GLU A 11 32.01 64.46 8.97
C GLU A 11 30.63 63.86 9.38
N ALA A 12 29.68 64.67 9.81
CA ALA A 12 28.34 64.21 10.10
C ALA A 12 27.58 63.73 8.86
N SER A 13 27.82 64.34 7.71
CA SER A 13 27.19 63.93 6.42
C SER A 13 27.70 62.61 5.90
N ARG A 14 28.99 62.29 6.10
CA ARG A 14 29.61 61.03 5.65
C ARG A 14 29.18 59.84 6.48
N THR A 15 29.02 59.97 7.78
CA THR A 15 28.55 58.89 8.67
C THR A 15 27.08 58.55 8.44
N PHE A 16 26.23 59.51 8.13
CA PHE A 16 24.80 59.27 7.86
C PHE A 16 24.56 58.53 6.53
N SER A 17 25.34 58.81 5.49
CA SER A 17 25.27 58.16 4.20
C SER A 17 25.72 56.68 4.26
N GLN A 18 26.68 56.36 5.13
CA GLN A 18 27.27 55.03 5.26
C GLN A 18 26.34 54.06 6.02
N CYS A 19 25.51 54.54 6.95
CA CYS A 19 24.51 53.73 7.64
C CYS A 19 23.34 53.34 6.77
N ARG A 20 22.93 54.21 5.82
CA ARG A 20 21.80 53.91 4.90
C ARG A 20 22.10 52.82 3.90
N GLY A 21 23.32 52.70 3.38
CA GLY A 21 23.75 51.70 2.43
C GLY A 21 23.82 50.31 3.03
N ARG A 22 24.26 50.18 4.26
CA ARG A 22 24.39 48.88 4.95
C ARG A 22 23.02 48.28 5.30
N SER A 23 22.05 49.11 5.71
CA SER A 23 20.70 48.64 6.02
C SER A 23 19.94 48.10 4.80
N LEU A 24 20.09 48.75 3.65
CA LEU A 24 19.47 48.28 2.40
C LEU A 24 20.04 46.95 1.88
N LEU A 25 21.35 46.75 2.07
CA LEU A 25 22.02 45.48 1.71
C LEU A 25 21.55 44.32 2.60
N PHE A 26 21.41 44.54 3.91
CA PHE A 26 20.90 43.52 4.83
C PHE A 26 19.44 43.14 4.54
N VAL A 27 18.58 44.11 4.23
CA VAL A 27 17.18 43.84 3.89
C VAL A 27 17.07 43.05 2.58
N LYS A 28 17.91 43.37 1.56
CA LYS A 28 17.94 42.61 0.31
C LYS A 28 18.48 41.19 0.47
N LEU A 29 19.54 41.00 1.25
CA LEU A 29 20.09 39.69 1.57
C LEU A 29 19.13 38.85 2.36
N LEU A 30 18.44 39.38 3.35
CA LEU A 30 17.41 38.69 4.13
C LEU A 30 16.23 38.26 3.25
N GLY A 31 15.80 39.12 2.32
CA GLY A 31 14.75 38.79 1.34
C GLY A 31 15.12 37.62 0.40
N ILE A 32 16.38 37.60 -0.06
CA ILE A 32 16.89 36.51 -0.91
C ILE A 32 16.98 35.20 -0.14
N ILE A 33 17.45 35.21 1.11
CA ILE A 33 17.52 34.01 1.96
C ILE A 33 16.11 33.46 2.25
N LEU A 34 15.14 34.32 2.56
CA LEU A 34 13.76 33.90 2.76
C LEU A 34 13.12 33.35 1.49
N ALA A 35 13.42 33.91 0.31
CA ALA A 35 12.93 33.38 -0.96
C ALA A 35 13.56 32.03 -1.30
N LEU A 36 14.84 31.81 -1.02
CA LEU A 36 15.52 30.53 -1.22
C LEU A 36 15.04 29.45 -0.25
N LEU A 37 14.78 29.79 1.01
CA LEU A 37 14.23 28.87 2.00
C LEU A 37 12.78 28.49 1.69
N GLY A 38 11.99 29.40 1.14
CA GLY A 38 10.62 29.14 0.69
C GLY A 38 10.54 28.17 -0.50
N SER A 39 11.54 28.17 -1.37
CA SER A 39 11.58 27.30 -2.55
C SER A 39 11.92 25.83 -2.22
N VAL A 40 12.51 25.54 -1.07
CA VAL A 40 12.88 24.18 -0.65
C VAL A 40 11.68 23.41 -0.04
N LEU A 41 10.62 24.12 0.35
CA LEU A 41 9.45 23.50 1.01
C LEU A 41 8.41 22.89 0.07
N ILE A 42 8.58 22.96 -1.26
CA ILE A 42 7.51 22.58 -2.21
C ILE A 42 7.72 21.21 -2.87
N THR A 43 8.78 20.48 -2.57
CA THR A 43 9.05 19.21 -3.25
C THR A 43 9.15 17.98 -2.35
N VAL A 44 8.44 17.97 -1.24
CA VAL A 44 8.10 16.68 -0.61
C VAL A 44 6.70 16.32 -1.06
N SER A 45 6.53 16.03 -2.35
CA SER A 45 5.47 15.15 -2.82
C SER A 45 5.76 13.79 -2.19
N GLY A 46 5.29 13.59 -0.97
CA GLY A 46 5.26 12.28 -0.35
C GLY A 46 4.39 11.40 -1.20
N GLU A 47 4.98 10.69 -2.14
CA GLU A 47 4.42 9.48 -2.71
C GLU A 47 4.27 8.53 -1.53
N GLN A 48 3.14 8.63 -0.85
CA GLN A 48 2.77 7.65 0.17
C GLN A 48 2.78 6.31 -0.53
N PRO A 49 3.58 5.33 -0.05
CA PRO A 49 3.49 3.98 -0.58
C PRO A 49 2.01 3.62 -0.48
N ARG A 50 1.36 3.41 -1.62
CA ARG A 50 0.01 2.86 -1.66
C ARG A 50 0.12 1.56 -0.90
N LEU A 51 -0.29 1.57 0.36
CA LEU A 51 -0.54 0.35 1.12
C LEU A 51 -1.39 -0.48 0.20
N ALA A 52 -0.85 -1.60 -0.26
CA ALA A 52 -1.55 -2.48 -1.20
C ALA A 52 -2.96 -2.65 -0.65
N GLU A 53 -3.96 -2.16 -1.37
CA GLU A 53 -5.33 -2.07 -0.89
C GLU A 53 -5.71 -3.43 -0.34
N LYS A 54 -5.82 -3.50 0.99
CA LYS A 54 -6.03 -4.76 1.68
C LYS A 54 -7.35 -5.33 1.16
N TRP A 55 -7.29 -6.48 0.53
CA TRP A 55 -8.46 -7.14 -0.04
C TRP A 55 -9.35 -7.67 1.08
N ILE A 56 -10.11 -6.75 1.67
CA ILE A 56 -10.94 -6.98 2.86
C ILE A 56 -12.38 -7.20 2.41
N PRO A 57 -13.00 -8.32 2.76
CA PRO A 57 -14.40 -8.57 2.51
C PRO A 57 -15.28 -7.67 3.39
N PRO A 58 -16.52 -7.35 2.93
CA PRO A 58 -17.53 -6.73 3.78
C PRO A 58 -17.76 -7.56 5.05
N ALA A 59 -17.98 -6.91 6.19
CA ALA A 59 -18.15 -7.59 7.47
C ALA A 59 -19.28 -8.64 7.48
N ALA A 60 -20.34 -8.43 6.69
CA ALA A 60 -21.43 -9.40 6.54
C ALA A 60 -20.94 -10.68 5.83
N GLU A 61 -20.07 -10.54 4.83
CA GLU A 61 -19.48 -11.68 4.11
C GLU A 61 -18.50 -12.45 5.01
N ALA A 62 -17.65 -11.74 5.73
CA ALA A 62 -16.68 -12.33 6.64
C ALA A 62 -17.33 -13.19 7.74
N ARG A 63 -18.56 -12.85 8.17
CA ARG A 63 -19.31 -13.60 9.19
C ARG A 63 -20.01 -14.86 8.67
N LYS A 64 -20.04 -15.09 7.36
CA LYS A 64 -20.67 -16.28 6.81
C LYS A 64 -19.95 -17.53 7.30
N LYS A 65 -20.74 -18.51 7.71
CA LYS A 65 -20.25 -19.83 8.11
C LYS A 65 -20.24 -20.76 6.91
N ASN A 66 -19.28 -21.68 6.88
CA ASN A 66 -19.28 -22.73 5.88
C ASN A 66 -20.57 -23.57 5.98
N GLN A 67 -21.29 -23.69 4.89
CA GLN A 67 -22.54 -24.43 4.80
C GLN A 67 -22.33 -25.93 4.53
N VAL A 68 -21.10 -26.33 4.27
CA VAL A 68 -20.75 -27.72 3.97
C VAL A 68 -19.89 -28.26 5.13
N ALA A 69 -20.38 -29.26 5.80
CA ALA A 69 -19.62 -29.93 6.85
C ALA A 69 -18.32 -30.57 6.28
N VAL A 70 -17.28 -30.53 7.07
CA VAL A 70 -16.03 -31.23 6.72
C VAL A 70 -16.27 -32.72 6.75
N SER A 71 -16.08 -33.38 5.59
CA SER A 71 -16.21 -34.82 5.41
C SER A 71 -15.20 -35.31 4.37
N GLU A 72 -14.98 -36.59 4.30
CA GLU A 72 -14.10 -37.19 3.28
C GLU A 72 -14.56 -36.82 1.87
N SER A 73 -15.87 -36.89 1.60
CA SER A 73 -16.46 -36.48 0.31
C SER A 73 -16.27 -35.01 0.00
N SER A 74 -16.44 -34.12 1.00
CA SER A 74 -16.21 -32.68 0.85
C SER A 74 -14.74 -32.38 0.54
N LEU A 75 -13.81 -33.02 1.25
CA LEU A 75 -12.37 -32.87 1.01
C LEU A 75 -11.97 -33.36 -0.38
N ALA A 76 -12.48 -34.52 -0.80
CA ALA A 76 -12.21 -35.07 -2.14
C ALA A 76 -12.75 -34.16 -3.25
N MET A 77 -13.96 -33.63 -3.10
CA MET A 77 -14.54 -32.67 -4.04
C MET A 77 -13.74 -31.36 -4.07
N GLY A 78 -13.39 -30.81 -2.91
CA GLY A 78 -12.57 -29.61 -2.78
C GLY A 78 -11.20 -29.80 -3.45
N GLN A 79 -10.55 -30.94 -3.25
CA GLN A 79 -9.28 -31.29 -3.89
C GLN A 79 -9.41 -31.33 -5.41
N LYS A 80 -10.44 -31.99 -5.92
CA LYS A 80 -10.69 -32.08 -7.37
C LYS A 80 -10.85 -30.70 -8.00
N ILE A 81 -11.57 -29.79 -7.35
CA ILE A 81 -11.76 -28.42 -7.83
C ILE A 81 -10.46 -27.65 -7.73
N TYR A 82 -9.73 -27.77 -6.62
CA TYR A 82 -8.44 -27.13 -6.41
C TYR A 82 -7.46 -27.49 -7.51
N VAL A 83 -7.29 -28.75 -7.79
CA VAL A 83 -6.39 -29.25 -8.86
C VAL A 83 -6.77 -28.65 -10.23
N LYS A 84 -8.06 -28.57 -10.50
CA LYS A 84 -8.56 -28.09 -11.81
C LYS A 84 -8.49 -26.57 -11.96
N ARG A 85 -8.58 -25.79 -10.88
CA ARG A 85 -8.84 -24.33 -10.94
C ARG A 85 -7.82 -23.47 -10.21
N CYS A 86 -7.11 -24.00 -9.24
CA CYS A 86 -6.28 -23.21 -8.32
C CYS A 86 -4.80 -23.58 -8.40
N LEU A 87 -4.51 -24.88 -8.62
CA LEU A 87 -3.16 -25.42 -8.56
C LEU A 87 -2.18 -24.72 -9.52
N ALA A 88 -2.63 -24.35 -10.72
CA ALA A 88 -1.78 -23.72 -11.72
C ALA A 88 -1.06 -22.46 -11.19
N CYS A 89 -1.74 -21.68 -10.35
CA CYS A 89 -1.16 -20.51 -9.74
C CYS A 89 -0.69 -20.75 -8.29
N HIS A 90 -1.51 -21.46 -7.48
CA HIS A 90 -1.23 -21.60 -6.05
C HIS A 90 -0.32 -22.78 -5.69
N GLY A 91 0.01 -23.65 -6.64
CA GLY A 91 0.88 -24.79 -6.41
C GLY A 91 0.19 -25.97 -5.74
N LYS A 92 0.86 -27.14 -5.76
CA LYS A 92 0.32 -28.40 -5.22
C LYS A 92 0.07 -28.36 -3.72
N THR A 93 0.91 -27.63 -3.00
CA THR A 93 0.87 -27.49 -1.54
C THR A 93 0.28 -26.16 -1.08
N GLY A 94 -0.15 -25.30 -2.01
CA GLY A 94 -0.67 -23.98 -1.71
C GLY A 94 0.39 -22.93 -1.39
N ASN A 95 1.63 -23.12 -1.82
CA ASN A 95 2.74 -22.21 -1.54
C ASN A 95 2.85 -21.02 -2.52
N GLY A 96 1.93 -20.89 -3.48
CA GLY A 96 1.99 -19.85 -4.50
C GLY A 96 3.05 -20.11 -5.58
N ASP A 97 3.51 -21.35 -5.69
CA ASP A 97 4.58 -21.86 -6.56
C ASP A 97 4.03 -22.70 -7.72
N GLY A 98 2.81 -22.41 -8.15
CA GLY A 98 2.22 -23.10 -9.29
C GLY A 98 2.96 -22.80 -10.61
N PRO A 99 2.82 -23.68 -11.63
CA PRO A 99 3.54 -23.53 -12.90
C PRO A 99 3.28 -22.18 -13.60
N ASP A 100 2.09 -21.61 -13.45
CA ASP A 100 1.73 -20.32 -14.04
C ASP A 100 2.10 -19.12 -13.16
N ALA A 101 2.61 -19.33 -11.94
CA ALA A 101 2.84 -18.27 -10.97
C ALA A 101 3.88 -17.23 -11.45
N ALA A 102 4.91 -17.66 -12.17
CA ALA A 102 5.96 -16.80 -12.68
C ALA A 102 5.45 -15.78 -13.71
N ASP A 103 4.43 -16.14 -14.47
CA ASP A 103 3.91 -15.33 -15.58
C ASP A 103 2.89 -14.28 -15.12
N LEU A 104 2.50 -14.29 -13.84
CA LEU A 104 1.45 -13.41 -13.32
C LEU A 104 1.90 -11.99 -13.00
N GLY A 105 3.21 -11.72 -12.97
CA GLY A 105 3.77 -10.43 -12.53
C GLY A 105 3.54 -10.10 -11.05
N ILE A 106 2.88 -11.01 -10.32
CA ILE A 106 2.67 -10.95 -8.86
C ILE A 106 2.82 -12.35 -8.28
N HIS A 107 3.16 -12.44 -6.99
CA HIS A 107 3.17 -13.73 -6.30
C HIS A 107 1.77 -14.11 -5.83
N PRO A 108 1.23 -15.27 -6.24
CA PRO A 108 -0.01 -15.79 -5.67
C PRO A 108 0.12 -15.99 -4.15
N ALA A 109 -0.98 -15.77 -3.44
CA ALA A 109 -0.97 -15.94 -1.98
C ALA A 109 -0.57 -17.38 -1.60
N LYS A 110 0.27 -17.51 -0.57
CA LYS A 110 0.59 -18.79 0.07
C LYS A 110 -0.60 -19.23 0.90
N LEU A 111 -1.41 -20.14 0.37
CA LEU A 111 -2.61 -20.65 1.04
C LEU A 111 -2.29 -21.50 2.28
N SER A 112 -1.04 -21.97 2.38
CA SER A 112 -0.48 -22.65 3.57
C SER A 112 -0.05 -21.69 4.67
N ASP A 113 0.01 -20.37 4.41
CA ASP A 113 0.48 -19.36 5.36
C ASP A 113 -0.44 -19.27 6.60
N PRO A 114 0.12 -19.10 7.80
CA PRO A 114 -0.65 -18.82 9.02
C PRO A 114 -1.64 -17.66 8.90
N VAL A 115 -1.34 -16.63 8.11
CA VAL A 115 -2.24 -15.49 7.86
C VAL A 115 -3.54 -15.95 7.21
N ILE A 116 -3.46 -16.83 6.21
CA ILE A 116 -4.66 -17.40 5.55
C ILE A 116 -5.45 -18.29 6.49
N ARG A 117 -4.78 -18.97 7.42
CA ARG A 117 -5.46 -19.77 8.45
C ARG A 117 -6.28 -18.94 9.43
N GLN A 118 -5.88 -17.68 9.66
CA GLN A 118 -6.60 -16.75 10.55
C GLN A 118 -7.82 -16.12 9.86
N GLU A 119 -7.88 -16.12 8.53
CA GLU A 119 -9.06 -15.67 7.81
C GLU A 119 -10.25 -16.58 8.09
N THR A 120 -11.43 -16.01 8.23
CA THR A 120 -12.67 -16.79 8.38
C THR A 120 -13.02 -17.52 7.09
N ASP A 121 -13.87 -18.54 7.19
CA ASP A 121 -14.36 -19.22 5.98
C ASP A 121 -15.17 -18.29 5.08
N GLY A 122 -15.90 -17.33 5.67
CA GLY A 122 -16.63 -16.30 4.96
C GLY A 122 -15.72 -15.36 4.18
N GLU A 123 -14.56 -14.99 4.72
CA GLU A 123 -13.55 -14.19 4.03
C GLU A 123 -12.99 -14.92 2.82
N LEU A 124 -12.62 -16.18 2.99
CA LEU A 124 -12.14 -17.03 1.90
C LEU A 124 -13.22 -17.23 0.83
N PHE A 125 -14.46 -17.47 1.26
CA PHE A 125 -15.60 -17.63 0.35
C PHE A 125 -15.82 -16.40 -0.52
N TRP A 126 -15.80 -15.21 0.09
CA TRP A 126 -15.93 -13.96 -0.63
C TRP A 126 -14.80 -13.75 -1.61
N LYS A 127 -13.54 -13.95 -1.18
CA LYS A 127 -12.37 -13.81 -2.05
C LYS A 127 -12.43 -14.73 -3.26
N ILE A 128 -12.77 -15.99 -3.06
CA ILE A 128 -12.96 -16.95 -4.16
C ILE A 128 -14.12 -16.50 -5.07
N THR A 129 -15.19 -15.98 -4.48
CA THR A 129 -16.37 -15.54 -5.24
C THR A 129 -16.07 -14.38 -6.16
N VAL A 130 -15.48 -13.32 -5.64
CA VAL A 130 -15.29 -12.07 -6.40
C VAL A 130 -14.03 -12.08 -7.25
N GLY A 131 -12.99 -12.79 -6.83
CA GLY A 131 -11.67 -12.74 -7.45
C GLY A 131 -11.02 -11.36 -7.31
N LYS A 132 -9.73 -11.28 -7.59
CA LYS A 132 -8.97 -10.04 -7.76
C LYS A 132 -7.88 -10.32 -8.79
N LYS A 133 -7.93 -9.65 -9.95
CA LYS A 133 -6.97 -9.89 -11.03
C LYS A 133 -5.54 -9.99 -10.50
N PRO A 134 -4.77 -11.00 -10.93
CA PRO A 134 -5.06 -12.00 -11.96
C PRO A 134 -5.96 -13.19 -11.50
N MET A 135 -6.28 -13.32 -10.19
CA MET A 135 -7.17 -14.37 -9.70
C MET A 135 -8.58 -14.22 -10.28
N PRO A 136 -9.12 -15.24 -10.98
CA PRO A 136 -10.43 -15.17 -11.58
C PRO A 136 -11.57 -15.06 -10.56
N ASN A 137 -12.69 -14.51 -11.01
CA ASN A 137 -13.98 -14.60 -10.30
C ASN A 137 -14.57 -16.00 -10.47
N TYR A 138 -14.80 -16.68 -9.35
CA TYR A 138 -15.41 -18.02 -9.35
C TYR A 138 -16.88 -18.01 -8.97
N GLY A 139 -17.48 -16.86 -8.68
CA GLY A 139 -18.89 -16.75 -8.34
C GLY A 139 -19.84 -17.26 -9.43
N THR A 140 -19.44 -17.10 -10.69
CA THR A 140 -20.20 -17.56 -11.87
C THR A 140 -19.72 -18.91 -12.41
N ARG A 141 -18.60 -19.45 -11.92
CA ARG A 141 -17.92 -20.64 -12.46
C ARG A 141 -18.04 -21.86 -11.56
N LEU A 142 -18.30 -21.64 -10.28
CA LEU A 142 -18.45 -22.67 -9.25
C LEU A 142 -19.73 -22.41 -8.45
N SER A 143 -20.46 -23.47 -8.14
CA SER A 143 -21.61 -23.38 -7.24
C SER A 143 -21.18 -22.92 -5.84
N PRO A 144 -22.08 -22.38 -5.02
CA PRO A 144 -21.77 -22.07 -3.62
C PRO A 144 -21.22 -23.29 -2.87
N THR A 145 -21.79 -24.46 -3.07
CA THR A 145 -21.36 -25.73 -2.46
C THR A 145 -19.93 -26.08 -2.88
N ASP A 146 -19.59 -25.92 -4.14
CA ASP A 146 -18.23 -26.18 -4.63
C ASP A 146 -17.20 -25.27 -3.99
N ARG A 147 -17.53 -23.97 -3.84
CA ARG A 147 -16.65 -23.01 -3.17
C ARG A 147 -16.43 -23.36 -1.70
N TRP A 148 -17.48 -23.83 -0.99
CA TRP A 148 -17.36 -24.31 0.38
C TRP A 148 -16.50 -25.60 0.48
N ASN A 149 -16.65 -26.52 -0.46
CA ASN A 149 -15.81 -27.71 -0.55
C ASN A 149 -14.32 -27.36 -0.74
N VAL A 150 -14.03 -26.38 -1.62
CA VAL A 150 -12.66 -25.88 -1.80
C VAL A 150 -12.11 -25.31 -0.49
N ILE A 151 -12.89 -24.55 0.28
CA ILE A 151 -12.45 -24.02 1.57
C ILE A 151 -12.12 -25.14 2.57
N ASN A 152 -12.96 -26.17 2.65
CA ASN A 152 -12.65 -27.35 3.47
C ASN A 152 -11.30 -27.97 3.10
N TYR A 153 -11.03 -28.09 1.79
CA TYR A 153 -9.75 -28.59 1.32
C TYR A 153 -8.58 -27.65 1.65
N LEU A 154 -8.72 -26.33 1.45
CA LEU A 154 -7.70 -25.35 1.82
C LEU A 154 -7.36 -25.42 3.31
N ARG A 155 -8.35 -25.59 4.19
CA ARG A 155 -8.13 -25.82 5.63
C ARG A 155 -7.32 -27.08 5.92
N SER A 156 -7.47 -28.11 5.09
CA SER A 156 -6.68 -29.35 5.21
C SER A 156 -5.23 -29.17 4.73
N LEU A 157 -4.99 -28.36 3.69
CA LEU A 157 -3.64 -28.01 3.23
C LEU A 157 -2.86 -27.26 4.30
N ALA A 158 -3.48 -26.30 4.93
CA ALA A 158 -2.86 -25.46 5.96
C ALA A 158 -2.49 -26.22 7.25
N ARG A 159 -2.95 -27.47 7.42
CA ARG A 159 -2.63 -28.33 8.59
C ARG A 159 -1.48 -29.29 8.34
N ARG A 160 -0.97 -29.37 7.12
CA ARG A 160 0.17 -30.22 6.74
C ARG A 160 1.47 -29.46 6.85
#